data_564050e59b2021ec7bae77cf347bf270
#
_entry.id   564050e59b2021ec7bae77cf347bf270
#
_cell.length_a   1.000
_cell.length_b   1.000
_cell.length_c   1.000
_cell.angle_alpha   90.00
_cell.angle_beta   90.00
_cell.angle_gamma   90.00
#
_symmetry.space_group_name_H-M   'P 1'
#
loop_
_entity.id
_entity.type
_entity.pdbx_description
1 polymer ?
#
loop_
_entity_poly.entity_id
_entity_poly.type
_entity_poly.pdbx_seq_one_letter_code
_entity_poly.pdbx_strand_id
1 'polypeptide(L)'
;FTDDGGSFMELARLDRGVASALPGFECRQVNYSEMDPGVIKAFHIHRRQTDVWFVPPDDKMLVVLLDVRAGSKSPNAQRRLILGDGHSRLLRIPPGVAHGVKNLGRSRGRIIYLVDFQFSADPDQTEEGRLPWDFAGADVWDVARG
;
A
#
# COMPACT_ATOMS: atom_id res chain seq x y z
N PHE A 1 5.65 -4.72 -21.70
CA PHE A 1 5.83 -4.50 -23.15
C PHE A 1 5.39 -3.08 -23.45
N THR A 2 6.17 -2.37 -24.25
CA THR A 2 5.84 -1.03 -24.75
C THR A 2 5.89 -1.09 -26.27
N ASP A 3 4.89 -0.50 -26.93
CA ASP A 3 4.77 -0.38 -28.37
C ASP A 3 4.31 1.04 -28.76
N ASP A 4 4.05 1.27 -30.05
CA ASP A 4 3.63 2.58 -30.55
C ASP A 4 2.24 3.03 -30.04
N GLY A 5 1.45 2.10 -29.53
CA GLY A 5 0.11 2.36 -28.98
C GLY A 5 0.08 2.52 -27.45
N GLY A 6 1.19 2.21 -26.75
CA GLY A 6 1.24 2.31 -25.29
C GLY A 6 2.06 1.22 -24.60
N SER A 7 1.59 0.78 -23.44
CA SER A 7 2.28 -0.26 -22.65
C SER A 7 1.30 -1.26 -22.05
N PHE A 8 1.73 -2.51 -21.99
CA PHE A 8 1.07 -3.59 -21.28
C PHE A 8 1.94 -4.07 -20.13
N MET A 9 1.31 -4.27 -18.96
CA MET A 9 1.97 -4.77 -17.77
C MET A 9 1.10 -5.84 -17.08
N GLU A 10 1.66 -7.01 -16.86
CA GLU A 10 1.08 -8.01 -15.96
C GLU A 10 1.39 -7.61 -14.51
N LEU A 11 0.37 -7.37 -13.70
CA LEU A 11 0.54 -6.98 -12.29
C LEU A 11 0.80 -8.20 -11.40
N ALA A 12 0.05 -9.28 -11.63
CA ALA A 12 0.20 -10.52 -10.88
C ALA A 12 -0.37 -11.68 -11.68
N ARG A 13 0.25 -12.85 -11.53
CA ARG A 13 -0.27 -14.11 -12.04
C ARG A 13 -0.81 -14.93 -10.86
N LEU A 14 -2.09 -15.27 -10.92
CA LEU A 14 -2.79 -15.99 -9.85
C LEU A 14 -3.19 -17.38 -10.36
N ASP A 15 -2.96 -18.39 -9.53
CA ASP A 15 -3.57 -19.72 -9.65
C ASP A 15 -4.44 -19.94 -8.42
N ARG A 16 -5.76 -20.06 -8.60
CA ARG A 16 -6.78 -20.17 -7.53
C ARG A 16 -6.64 -19.11 -6.43
N GLY A 17 -6.32 -17.87 -6.81
CA GLY A 17 -6.11 -16.76 -5.89
C GLY A 17 -4.69 -16.67 -5.32
N VAL A 18 -3.82 -17.65 -5.56
CA VAL A 18 -2.44 -17.66 -5.06
C VAL A 18 -1.51 -16.99 -6.07
N ALA A 19 -0.81 -15.97 -5.64
CA ALA A 19 0.21 -15.29 -6.45
C ALA A 19 1.54 -16.06 -6.35
N SER A 20 2.06 -16.54 -7.47
CA SER A 20 3.34 -17.27 -7.50
C SER A 20 4.52 -16.46 -6.96
N ALA A 21 4.52 -15.15 -7.17
CA ALA A 21 5.54 -14.22 -6.68
C ALA A 21 5.39 -13.84 -5.18
N LEU A 22 4.29 -14.26 -4.52
CA LEU A 22 3.94 -13.88 -3.15
C LEU A 22 3.60 -15.14 -2.32
N PRO A 23 4.58 -15.94 -1.92
CA PRO A 23 4.35 -17.17 -1.17
C PRO A 23 3.51 -16.94 0.09
N GLY A 24 2.46 -17.76 0.29
CA GLY A 24 1.55 -17.69 1.43
C GLY A 24 0.53 -16.55 1.37
N PHE A 25 0.41 -15.85 0.22
CA PHE A 25 -0.63 -14.87 -0.01
C PHE A 25 -1.69 -15.45 -0.96
N GLU A 26 -2.95 -15.45 -0.54
CA GLU A 26 -4.12 -15.83 -1.32
C GLU A 26 -5.02 -14.62 -1.52
N CYS A 27 -5.06 -14.08 -2.74
CA CYS A 27 -5.90 -12.91 -3.05
C CYS A 27 -7.38 -13.26 -2.96
N ARG A 28 -8.11 -12.55 -2.10
CA ARG A 28 -9.56 -12.71 -1.91
C ARG A 28 -10.37 -11.50 -2.35
N GLN A 29 -9.73 -10.34 -2.44
CA GLN A 29 -10.36 -9.10 -2.90
C GLN A 29 -9.31 -8.22 -3.58
N VAL A 30 -9.73 -7.55 -4.66
CA VAL A 30 -8.93 -6.52 -5.34
C VAL A 30 -9.67 -5.20 -5.21
N ASN A 31 -8.95 -4.18 -4.79
CA ASN A 31 -9.50 -2.85 -4.55
C ASN A 31 -8.81 -1.82 -5.44
N TYR A 32 -9.54 -0.77 -5.75
CA TYR A 32 -9.05 0.42 -6.44
C TYR A 32 -9.32 1.65 -5.58
N SER A 33 -8.32 2.47 -5.37
CA SER A 33 -8.44 3.72 -4.60
C SER A 33 -7.82 4.88 -5.36
N GLU A 34 -8.47 6.03 -5.29
CA GLU A 34 -7.95 7.29 -5.80
C GLU A 34 -7.76 8.29 -4.67
N MET A 35 -6.85 9.24 -4.87
CA MET A 35 -6.62 10.36 -3.97
C MET A 35 -6.14 11.60 -4.72
N ASP A 36 -6.63 12.76 -4.31
CA ASP A 36 -6.24 14.03 -4.89
C ASP A 36 -4.79 14.41 -4.54
N PRO A 37 -4.16 15.33 -5.29
CA PRO A 37 -2.80 15.79 -5.02
C PRO A 37 -2.62 16.28 -3.58
N GLY A 38 -1.52 15.88 -2.93
CA GLY A 38 -1.17 16.27 -1.57
C GLY A 38 -1.95 15.59 -0.46
N VAL A 39 -3.00 14.85 -0.78
CA VAL A 39 -3.81 14.14 0.22
C VAL A 39 -2.99 13.04 0.90
N ILE A 40 -3.18 12.90 2.20
CA ILE A 40 -2.63 11.83 3.04
C ILE A 40 -3.79 10.92 3.48
N LYS A 41 -3.66 9.62 3.28
CA LYS A 41 -4.51 8.57 3.85
C LYS A 41 -3.64 7.71 4.76
N ALA A 42 -3.74 7.88 6.08
CA ALA A 42 -2.89 7.21 7.07
C ALA A 42 -3.50 7.26 8.48
N PHE A 43 -3.04 6.43 9.36
CA PHE A 43 -2.42 5.13 9.15
C PHE A 43 -3.48 4.07 9.29
N HIS A 44 -3.48 3.10 8.39
CA HIS A 44 -4.26 1.88 8.50
C HIS A 44 -3.41 0.78 9.12
N ILE A 45 -4.02 -0.13 9.82
CA ILE A 45 -3.35 -1.30 10.41
C ILE A 45 -4.31 -2.48 10.41
N HIS A 46 -3.80 -3.65 10.08
CA HIS A 46 -4.57 -4.88 10.04
C HIS A 46 -4.02 -5.90 11.04
N ARG A 47 -4.91 -6.67 11.66
CA ARG A 47 -4.51 -7.71 12.61
C ARG A 47 -4.08 -9.01 11.93
N ARG A 48 -4.75 -9.38 10.84
CA ARG A 48 -4.56 -10.64 10.09
C ARG A 48 -4.33 -10.41 8.62
N GLN A 49 -4.91 -9.35 8.04
CA GLN A 49 -4.85 -9.06 6.63
C GLN A 49 -3.45 -8.67 6.17
N THR A 50 -3.04 -9.24 5.05
CA THR A 50 -1.89 -8.80 4.26
C THR A 50 -2.40 -7.96 3.10
N ASP A 51 -1.80 -6.80 2.90
CA ASP A 51 -2.02 -5.97 1.72
C ASP A 51 -0.87 -6.15 0.72
N VAL A 52 -1.21 -6.12 -0.56
CA VAL A 52 -0.24 -6.04 -1.65
C VAL A 52 -0.61 -4.87 -2.54
N TRP A 53 0.18 -3.81 -2.49
CA TRP A 53 -0.09 -2.56 -3.18
C TRP A 53 0.67 -2.46 -4.49
N PHE A 54 -0.01 -1.93 -5.50
CA PHE A 54 0.54 -1.49 -6.77
C PHE A 54 0.11 -0.05 -7.05
N VAL A 55 1.06 0.78 -7.44
CA VAL A 55 0.82 2.14 -7.93
C VAL A 55 1.22 2.20 -9.39
N PRO A 56 0.33 2.66 -10.30
CA PRO A 56 0.65 2.83 -11.72
C PRO A 56 1.92 3.68 -11.93
N PRO A 57 2.73 3.40 -12.95
CA PRO A 57 4.00 4.12 -13.19
C PRO A 57 3.86 5.63 -13.37
N ASP A 58 2.71 6.08 -13.89
CA ASP A 58 2.44 7.50 -14.12
C ASP A 58 2.07 8.27 -12.85
N ASP A 59 1.78 7.56 -11.77
CA ASP A 59 1.50 8.14 -10.46
C ASP A 59 2.75 8.18 -9.59
N LYS A 60 2.74 9.02 -8.55
CA LYS A 60 3.86 9.12 -7.60
C LYS A 60 3.33 9.18 -6.18
N MET A 61 3.56 8.13 -5.42
CA MET A 61 3.07 7.98 -4.06
C MET A 61 4.23 7.82 -3.08
N LEU A 62 4.23 8.64 -2.02
CA LEU A 62 5.05 8.40 -0.84
C LEU A 62 4.28 7.43 0.07
N VAL A 63 4.82 6.25 0.28
CA VAL A 63 4.29 5.27 1.23
C VAL A 63 5.14 5.30 2.50
N VAL A 64 4.48 5.30 3.65
CA VAL A 64 5.11 5.21 4.97
C VAL A 64 4.63 3.93 5.64
N LEU A 65 5.58 3.13 6.09
CA LEU A 65 5.36 1.90 6.85
C LEU A 65 5.94 2.08 8.26
N LEU A 66 5.20 1.60 9.27
CA LEU A 66 5.62 1.63 10.66
C LEU A 66 5.37 0.27 11.31
N ASP A 67 6.41 -0.37 11.80
CA ASP A 67 6.29 -1.66 12.49
C ASP A 67 5.85 -1.46 13.94
N VAL A 68 4.58 -1.67 14.22
CA VAL A 68 4.00 -1.54 15.58
C VAL A 68 3.71 -2.89 16.23
N ARG A 69 4.27 -3.97 15.69
CA ARG A 69 4.07 -5.33 16.23
C ARG A 69 4.79 -5.52 17.56
N ALA A 70 4.08 -6.02 18.55
CA ALA A 70 4.69 -6.47 19.79
C ALA A 70 5.67 -7.64 19.51
N GLY A 71 6.90 -7.57 20.05
CA GLY A 71 7.91 -8.60 19.85
C GLY A 71 8.54 -8.65 18.45
N SER A 72 8.34 -7.63 17.62
CA SER A 72 9.05 -7.50 16.34
C SER A 72 10.58 -7.46 16.55
N LYS A 73 11.32 -7.97 15.57
CA LYS A 73 12.80 -7.80 15.51
C LYS A 73 13.21 -6.37 15.16
N SER A 74 12.27 -5.56 14.67
CA SER A 74 12.47 -4.17 14.28
C SER A 74 11.35 -3.27 14.85
N PRO A 75 11.16 -3.22 16.19
CA PRO A 75 10.09 -2.45 16.80
C PRO A 75 10.26 -0.96 16.46
N ASN A 76 9.17 -0.32 16.09
CA ASN A 76 9.11 1.09 15.67
C ASN A 76 9.96 1.42 14.43
N ALA A 77 10.42 0.42 13.68
CA ALA A 77 11.10 0.67 12.42
C ALA A 77 10.15 1.37 11.45
N GLN A 78 10.61 2.50 10.96
CA GLN A 78 9.90 3.30 9.98
C GLN A 78 10.58 3.18 8.63
N ARG A 79 9.78 3.04 7.59
CA ARG A 79 10.27 3.06 6.21
C ARG A 79 9.43 4.00 5.37
N ARG A 80 10.14 4.80 4.56
CA ARG A 80 9.55 5.65 3.54
C ARG A 80 10.00 5.14 2.19
N LEU A 81 9.09 5.02 1.26
CA LEU A 81 9.38 4.56 -0.10
C LEU A 81 8.46 5.22 -1.12
N ILE A 82 8.94 5.35 -2.34
CA ILE A 82 8.15 5.81 -3.47
C ILE A 82 7.63 4.60 -4.25
N LEU A 83 6.32 4.60 -4.53
CA LEU A 83 5.70 3.72 -5.50
C LEU A 83 5.24 4.52 -6.71
N GLY A 84 5.21 3.87 -7.88
CA GLY A 84 5.00 4.55 -9.16
C GLY A 84 6.29 5.25 -9.63
N ASP A 85 6.19 6.45 -10.21
CA ASP A 85 7.31 7.27 -10.67
C ASP A 85 8.21 6.51 -11.69
N GLY A 86 7.58 5.88 -12.67
CA GLY A 86 8.24 5.06 -13.70
C GLY A 86 8.61 3.64 -13.27
N HIS A 87 8.34 3.26 -12.03
CA HIS A 87 8.66 1.93 -11.51
C HIS A 87 7.42 1.09 -11.26
N SER A 88 7.47 -0.18 -11.65
CA SER A 88 6.43 -1.17 -11.41
C SER A 88 6.86 -2.11 -10.30
N ARG A 89 6.27 -1.95 -9.11
CA ARG A 89 6.60 -2.75 -7.93
C ARG A 89 5.33 -3.17 -7.20
N LEU A 90 5.32 -4.39 -6.71
CA LEU A 90 4.36 -4.83 -5.71
C LEU A 90 4.98 -4.64 -4.32
N LEU A 91 4.25 -3.95 -3.45
CA LEU A 91 4.62 -3.76 -2.05
C LEU A 91 3.75 -4.66 -1.19
N ARG A 92 4.35 -5.69 -0.57
CA ARG A 92 3.67 -6.51 0.43
C ARG A 92 3.78 -5.86 1.81
N ILE A 93 2.64 -5.67 2.47
CA ILE A 93 2.50 -5.11 3.81
C ILE A 93 1.90 -6.19 4.72
N PRO A 94 2.69 -6.77 5.63
CA PRO A 94 2.20 -7.84 6.50
C PRO A 94 1.30 -7.29 7.62
N PRO A 95 0.49 -8.16 8.26
CA PRO A 95 -0.27 -7.82 9.45
C PRO A 95 0.57 -7.13 10.53
N GLY A 96 -0.02 -6.16 11.22
CA GLY A 96 0.62 -5.42 12.31
C GLY A 96 1.64 -4.36 11.86
N VAL A 97 1.79 -4.14 10.55
CA VAL A 97 2.54 -3.01 10.01
C VAL A 97 1.55 -1.89 9.67
N ALA A 98 1.60 -0.80 10.43
CA ALA A 98 0.82 0.38 10.11
C ALA A 98 1.36 1.02 8.83
N HIS A 99 0.45 1.46 7.96
CA HIS A 99 0.81 1.96 6.64
C HIS A 99 -0.08 3.14 6.23
N GLY A 100 0.51 4.03 5.48
CA GLY A 100 -0.17 5.19 4.93
C GLY A 100 0.49 5.65 3.65
N VAL A 101 -0.19 6.57 2.97
CA VAL A 101 0.22 7.06 1.66
C VAL A 101 -0.09 8.53 1.50
N LYS A 102 0.79 9.26 0.82
CA LYS A 102 0.60 10.64 0.35
C LYS A 102 0.76 10.70 -1.15
N ASN A 103 -0.18 11.36 -1.84
CA ASN A 103 -0.03 11.62 -3.27
C ASN A 103 0.95 12.76 -3.49
N LEU A 104 2.09 12.46 -4.11
CA LEU A 104 3.11 13.45 -4.51
C LEU A 104 2.95 13.91 -5.97
N GLY A 105 2.01 13.31 -6.71
CA GLY A 105 1.71 13.69 -8.09
C GLY A 105 0.99 15.04 -8.18
N ARG A 106 0.87 15.54 -9.39
CA ARG A 106 0.14 16.79 -9.70
C ARG A 106 -1.31 16.54 -10.11
N SER A 107 -1.67 15.29 -10.31
CA SER A 107 -3.01 14.81 -10.65
C SER A 107 -3.50 13.82 -9.60
N ARG A 108 -4.75 13.38 -9.76
CA ARG A 108 -5.31 12.31 -8.95
C ARG A 108 -4.49 11.03 -9.13
N GLY A 109 -4.01 10.48 -8.04
CA GLY A 109 -3.19 9.28 -8.03
C GLY A 109 -3.99 8.06 -7.63
N ARG A 110 -3.56 6.87 -8.07
CA ARG A 110 -4.27 5.60 -8.00
C ARG A 110 -3.45 4.54 -7.28
N ILE A 111 -4.14 3.70 -6.53
CA ILE A 111 -3.58 2.50 -5.92
C ILE A 111 -4.49 1.33 -6.24
N ILE A 112 -3.93 0.26 -6.77
CA ILE A 112 -4.57 -1.04 -6.87
C ILE A 112 -3.99 -1.91 -5.75
N TYR A 113 -4.83 -2.51 -4.92
CA TYR A 113 -4.35 -3.35 -3.86
C TYR A 113 -5.14 -4.64 -3.72
N LEU A 114 -4.39 -5.72 -3.57
CA LEU A 114 -4.90 -7.05 -3.37
C LEU A 114 -4.83 -7.35 -1.87
N VAL A 115 -5.86 -8.00 -1.34
CA VAL A 115 -5.93 -8.37 0.07
C VAL A 115 -6.37 -9.83 0.23
N ASP A 116 -5.90 -10.48 1.29
CA ASP A 116 -6.24 -11.86 1.64
C ASP A 116 -7.44 -11.98 2.59
N PHE A 117 -8.07 -10.85 2.91
CA PHE A 117 -9.36 -10.76 3.62
C PHE A 117 -10.36 -9.93 2.82
N GLN A 118 -11.65 -10.27 2.91
CA GLN A 118 -12.71 -9.45 2.35
C GLN A 118 -13.08 -8.34 3.34
N PHE A 119 -13.31 -7.14 2.81
CA PHE A 119 -13.77 -6.01 3.60
C PHE A 119 -15.13 -6.32 4.26
N SER A 120 -15.27 -5.93 5.52
CA SER A 120 -16.55 -5.91 6.22
C SER A 120 -16.78 -4.53 6.81
N ALA A 121 -17.98 -3.99 6.59
CA ALA A 121 -18.44 -2.76 7.24
C ALA A 121 -18.96 -3.02 8.68
N ASP A 122 -19.11 -4.29 9.05
CA ASP A 122 -19.52 -4.69 10.40
C ASP A 122 -18.36 -4.43 11.38
N PRO A 123 -18.56 -3.61 12.43
CA PRO A 123 -17.52 -3.31 13.41
C PRO A 123 -16.98 -4.55 14.13
N ASP A 124 -17.77 -5.60 14.28
CA ASP A 124 -17.35 -6.84 14.94
C ASP A 124 -16.53 -7.76 14.04
N GLN A 125 -16.55 -7.50 12.73
CA GLN A 125 -15.84 -8.30 11.72
C GLN A 125 -14.72 -7.53 11.01
N THR A 126 -14.61 -6.22 11.27
CA THR A 126 -13.57 -5.42 10.61
C THR A 126 -12.18 -5.85 11.06
N GLU A 127 -11.30 -5.99 10.08
CA GLU A 127 -9.87 -6.24 10.28
C GLU A 127 -9.07 -4.94 10.41
N GLU A 128 -9.68 -3.81 10.05
CA GLU A 128 -8.99 -2.53 9.98
C GLU A 128 -9.00 -1.80 11.32
N GLY A 129 -7.82 -1.38 11.76
CA GLY A 129 -7.63 -0.38 12.79
C GLY A 129 -7.01 0.89 12.19
N ARG A 130 -7.03 1.99 12.95
CA ARG A 130 -6.45 3.27 12.51
C ARG A 130 -5.60 3.89 13.61
N LEU A 131 -4.47 4.50 13.20
CA LEU A 131 -3.68 5.39 14.02
C LEU A 131 -3.76 6.81 13.43
N PRO A 132 -3.54 7.87 14.23
CA PRO A 132 -3.48 9.23 13.72
C PRO A 132 -2.47 9.37 12.58
N TRP A 133 -2.77 10.25 11.61
CA TRP A 133 -1.90 10.46 10.45
C TRP A 133 -0.50 10.98 10.83
N ASP A 134 -0.39 11.66 11.97
CA ASP A 134 0.83 12.20 12.54
C ASP A 134 1.44 11.31 13.64
N PHE A 135 0.98 10.09 13.79
CA PHE A 135 1.44 9.13 14.82
C PHE A 135 2.96 8.90 14.80
N ALA A 136 3.56 8.94 13.61
CA ALA A 136 5.00 8.79 13.42
C ALA A 136 5.73 10.14 13.28
N GLY A 137 5.08 11.25 13.64
CA GLY A 137 5.53 12.62 13.38
C GLY A 137 4.93 13.15 12.05
N ALA A 138 4.52 14.40 12.02
CA ALA A 138 3.94 15.02 10.83
C ALA A 138 4.99 15.15 9.70
N ASP A 139 6.25 15.33 10.06
CA ASP A 139 7.41 15.47 9.18
C ASP A 139 7.71 14.22 8.34
N VAL A 140 7.17 13.06 8.75
CA VAL A 140 7.29 11.82 7.98
C VAL A 140 6.70 11.94 6.57
N TRP A 141 5.78 12.89 6.37
CA TRP A 141 5.13 13.17 5.09
C TRP A 141 5.79 14.29 4.29
N ASP A 142 6.85 14.91 4.81
CA ASP A 142 7.55 15.98 4.12
C ASP A 142 8.38 15.43 2.98
N VAL A 143 8.36 16.17 1.86
CA VAL A 143 9.20 15.84 0.71
C VAL A 143 10.59 16.40 0.96
N ALA A 144 11.60 15.54 0.91
CA ALA A 144 12.99 15.99 0.97
C ALA A 144 13.26 16.98 -0.18
N ARG A 145 13.87 18.09 0.16
CA ARG A 145 14.40 19.02 -0.84
C ARG A 145 15.77 18.48 -1.27
N GLY A 146 15.85 18.10 -2.53
CA GLY A 146 17.12 17.72 -3.18
C GLY A 146 17.93 18.94 -3.58
#